data_1fe74694c821cc0d87b0a814002d52eb
#
_entry.id   1fe74694c821cc0d87b0a814002d52eb
#
_cell.length_a   1.000
_cell.length_b   1.000
_cell.length_c   1.000
_cell.angle_alpha   90.00
_cell.angle_beta   90.00
_cell.angle_gamma   90.00
#
_symmetry.space_group_name_H-M   'P 1'
#
loop_
_entity.id
_entity.type
_entity.pdbx_description
1 polymer ?
#
loop_
_entity_poly.entity_id
_entity_poly.type
_entity_poly.pdbx_seq_one_letter_code
_entity_poly.pdbx_strand_id
1 'polypeptide(L)'
;MLTITTNRFENDVLRADKPVLVDFWAQWCPYCRRIAPAFDKVGEQYADTLIAGKINYDEEPQLIQRFGIDTIPTLMLFKDGKVLGSIVAPGSKAAIEAFIQETLAQ
;
A
#
# COMPACT_ATOMS: atom_id res chain seq x y z
N MET A 1 1.49 12.01 -0.43
CA MET A 1 1.41 10.58 -0.82
C MET A 1 2.71 10.18 -1.52
N LEU A 2 3.36 9.16 -1.00
CA LEU A 2 4.67 8.74 -1.50
C LEU A 2 4.52 7.92 -2.78
N THR A 3 5.31 8.25 -3.80
CA THR A 3 5.41 7.43 -5.01
C THR A 3 6.61 6.49 -4.82
N ILE A 4 6.34 5.19 -4.80
CA ILE A 4 7.36 4.19 -4.52
C ILE A 4 7.81 3.55 -5.83
N THR A 5 9.13 3.54 -6.06
CA THR A 5 9.72 2.96 -7.25
C THR A 5 10.64 1.79 -6.88
N THR A 6 10.99 0.97 -7.86
CA THR A 6 11.90 -0.15 -7.66
C THR A 6 13.24 0.33 -7.06
N ASN A 7 13.77 1.44 -7.59
CA ASN A 7 15.07 1.94 -7.16
C ASN A 7 15.06 2.47 -5.72
N ARG A 8 13.92 2.94 -5.24
CA ARG A 8 13.80 3.52 -3.91
C ARG A 8 13.12 2.61 -2.91
N PHE A 9 12.72 1.42 -3.34
CA PHE A 9 11.91 0.53 -2.50
C PHE A 9 12.62 0.19 -1.18
N GLU A 10 13.90 -0.13 -1.23
CA GLU A 10 14.61 -0.49 -0.02
C GLU A 10 14.65 0.67 0.97
N ASN A 11 14.99 1.88 0.52
CA ASN A 11 15.06 3.04 1.40
C ASN A 11 13.69 3.49 1.89
N ASP A 12 12.71 3.54 0.99
CA ASP A 12 11.41 4.13 1.30
C ASP A 12 10.48 3.17 2.05
N VAL A 13 10.67 1.87 1.88
CA VAL A 13 9.79 0.87 2.47
C VAL A 13 10.52 -0.03 3.46
N LEU A 14 11.56 -0.73 3.02
CA LEU A 14 12.20 -1.74 3.87
C LEU A 14 12.95 -1.14 5.04
N ARG A 15 13.52 0.05 4.87
CA ARG A 15 14.28 0.74 5.93
C ARG A 15 13.48 1.79 6.66
N ALA A 16 12.18 1.92 6.36
CA ALA A 16 11.34 2.89 7.02
C ALA A 16 11.23 2.57 8.51
N ASP A 17 11.21 3.61 9.34
CA ASP A 17 11.09 3.47 10.79
C ASP A 17 9.64 3.41 11.26
N LYS A 18 8.70 3.58 10.35
CA LYS A 18 7.25 3.41 10.58
C LYS A 18 6.71 2.34 9.66
N PRO A 19 5.56 1.74 10.00
CA PRO A 19 4.89 0.87 9.03
C PRO A 19 4.59 1.62 7.74
N VAL A 20 4.65 0.90 6.62
CA VAL A 20 4.36 1.48 5.30
C VAL A 20 3.18 0.75 4.68
N LEU A 21 2.13 1.50 4.37
CA LEU A 21 0.96 0.97 3.69
C LEU A 21 1.10 1.28 2.20
N VAL A 22 1.17 0.24 1.39
CA VAL A 22 1.40 0.36 -0.04
C VAL A 22 0.16 -0.02 -0.82
N ASP A 23 -0.23 0.83 -1.79
CA ASP A 23 -1.31 0.57 -2.72
C ASP A 23 -0.70 0.23 -4.09
N PHE A 24 -0.85 -1.03 -4.51
CA PHE A 24 -0.48 -1.46 -5.85
C PHE A 24 -1.67 -1.14 -6.76
N TRP A 25 -1.47 -0.24 -7.71
CA TRP A 25 -2.55 0.34 -8.52
C TRP A 25 -2.14 0.51 -9.97
N ALA A 26 -3.09 0.81 -10.83
CA ALA A 26 -2.82 1.21 -12.21
C ALA A 26 -3.84 2.23 -12.66
N GLN A 27 -3.42 3.08 -13.60
CA GLN A 27 -4.28 4.15 -14.10
C GLN A 27 -5.51 3.61 -14.83
N TRP A 28 -5.36 2.48 -15.52
CA TRP A 28 -6.45 1.86 -16.27
C TRP A 28 -7.44 1.08 -15.41
N CYS A 29 -7.17 0.95 -14.12
CA CYS A 29 -7.97 0.15 -13.19
C CYS A 29 -9.11 1.00 -12.62
N PRO A 30 -10.38 0.76 -12.98
CA PRO A 30 -11.48 1.58 -12.48
C PRO A 30 -11.63 1.53 -10.97
N TYR A 31 -11.50 0.34 -10.37
CA TYR A 31 -11.66 0.20 -8.93
C TYR A 31 -10.51 0.84 -8.16
N CYS A 32 -9.30 0.82 -8.73
CA CYS A 32 -8.16 1.53 -8.14
C CYS A 32 -8.48 3.03 -8.03
N ARG A 33 -9.06 3.60 -9.08
CA ARG A 33 -9.43 5.02 -9.07
C ARG A 33 -10.57 5.30 -8.10
N ARG A 34 -11.51 4.37 -7.97
CA ARG A 34 -12.65 4.52 -7.06
C ARG A 34 -12.19 4.57 -5.61
N ILE A 35 -11.24 3.70 -5.21
CA ILE A 35 -10.79 3.63 -3.82
C ILE A 35 -9.70 4.67 -3.48
N ALA A 36 -9.13 5.33 -4.48
CA ALA A 36 -8.03 6.26 -4.28
C ALA A 36 -8.34 7.38 -3.28
N PRO A 37 -9.50 8.05 -3.33
CA PRO A 37 -9.78 9.09 -2.33
C PRO A 37 -9.83 8.56 -0.91
N ALA A 38 -10.38 7.36 -0.71
CA ALA A 38 -10.41 6.74 0.62
C ALA A 38 -9.00 6.40 1.09
N PHE A 39 -8.18 5.85 0.20
CA PHE A 39 -6.79 5.53 0.53
C PHE A 39 -6.01 6.79 0.90
N ASP A 40 -6.17 7.86 0.13
CA ASP A 40 -5.49 9.13 0.40
C ASP A 40 -5.89 9.71 1.76
N LYS A 41 -7.18 9.64 2.11
CA LYS A 41 -7.64 10.10 3.41
C LYS A 41 -7.07 9.28 4.55
N VAL A 42 -6.99 7.97 4.39
CA VAL A 42 -6.36 7.10 5.38
C VAL A 42 -4.91 7.50 5.57
N GLY A 43 -4.19 7.74 4.47
CA GLY A 43 -2.80 8.20 4.55
C GLY A 43 -2.64 9.47 5.36
N GLU A 44 -3.55 10.43 5.18
CA GLU A 44 -3.54 11.67 5.95
C GLU A 44 -3.85 11.44 7.43
N GLN A 45 -4.89 10.66 7.70
CA GLN A 45 -5.35 10.44 9.08
C GLN A 45 -4.36 9.63 9.91
N TYR A 46 -3.62 8.74 9.26
CA TYR A 46 -2.68 7.86 9.95
C TYR A 46 -1.23 8.34 9.81
N ALA A 47 -1.00 9.59 9.39
CA ALA A 47 0.34 10.09 9.08
C ALA A 47 1.31 10.01 10.26
N ASP A 48 0.81 10.09 11.50
CA ASP A 48 1.66 9.96 12.68
C ASP A 48 2.05 8.50 12.96
N THR A 49 1.28 7.56 12.43
CA THR A 49 1.44 6.13 12.72
C THR A 49 2.16 5.38 11.61
N LEU A 50 1.86 5.72 10.36
CA LEU A 50 2.39 5.00 9.21
C LEU A 50 2.66 5.94 8.04
N ILE A 51 3.38 5.41 7.07
CA ILE A 51 3.64 6.08 5.79
C ILE A 51 2.77 5.42 4.74
N ALA A 52 2.04 6.21 3.95
CA ALA A 52 1.25 5.68 2.84
C ALA A 52 1.93 5.99 1.51
N GLY A 53 1.96 5.02 0.63
CA GLY A 53 2.58 5.18 -0.68
C GLY A 53 1.91 4.31 -1.72
N LYS A 54 2.26 4.57 -2.98
CA LYS A 54 1.67 3.88 -4.12
C LYS A 54 2.75 3.31 -5.03
N ILE A 55 2.50 2.10 -5.55
CA ILE A 55 3.35 1.47 -6.56
C ILE A 55 2.50 1.27 -7.81
N ASN A 56 2.96 1.83 -8.93
CA ASN A 56 2.27 1.69 -10.21
C ASN A 56 2.57 0.32 -10.80
N TYR A 57 1.52 -0.46 -11.03
CA TYR A 57 1.60 -1.83 -11.54
C TYR A 57 2.36 -1.90 -12.88
N ASP A 58 2.13 -0.93 -13.76
CA ASP A 58 2.73 -0.94 -15.10
C ASP A 58 4.16 -0.46 -15.10
N GLU A 59 4.51 0.44 -14.19
CA GLU A 59 5.83 1.09 -14.18
C GLU A 59 6.87 0.34 -13.35
N GLU A 60 6.43 -0.51 -12.42
CA GLU A 60 7.35 -1.20 -11.51
C GLU A 60 7.18 -2.72 -11.59
N PRO A 61 7.44 -3.33 -12.75
CA PRO A 61 7.19 -4.78 -12.93
C PRO A 61 8.02 -5.65 -12.00
N GLN A 62 9.21 -5.21 -11.60
CA GLN A 62 10.05 -5.98 -10.68
C GLN A 62 9.40 -6.13 -9.31
N LEU A 63 8.78 -5.06 -8.81
CA LEU A 63 8.08 -5.10 -7.52
C LEU A 63 6.81 -5.95 -7.62
N ILE A 64 6.10 -5.84 -8.72
CA ILE A 64 4.91 -6.65 -8.97
C ILE A 64 5.26 -8.14 -8.94
N GLN A 65 6.34 -8.51 -9.60
CA GLN A 65 6.79 -9.89 -9.63
C GLN A 65 7.28 -10.35 -8.25
N ARG A 66 8.06 -9.49 -7.59
CA ARG A 66 8.63 -9.81 -6.27
C ARG A 66 7.56 -10.16 -5.25
N PHE A 67 6.45 -9.43 -5.24
CA PHE A 67 5.39 -9.63 -4.26
C PHE A 67 4.21 -10.43 -4.80
N GLY A 68 4.31 -10.93 -6.04
CA GLY A 68 3.30 -11.81 -6.61
C GLY A 68 1.94 -11.13 -6.77
N ILE A 69 1.94 -9.86 -7.17
CA ILE A 69 0.69 -9.10 -7.31
C ILE A 69 0.00 -9.51 -8.60
N ASP A 70 -1.12 -10.19 -8.50
CA ASP A 70 -1.90 -10.64 -9.66
C ASP A 70 -3.26 -9.97 -9.77
N THR A 71 -3.67 -9.24 -8.75
CA THR A 71 -4.96 -8.53 -8.73
C THR A 71 -4.75 -7.16 -8.13
N ILE A 72 -5.29 -6.13 -8.76
CA ILE A 72 -5.21 -4.77 -8.24
C ILE A 72 -6.62 -4.18 -8.10
N PRO A 73 -6.83 -3.28 -7.12
CA PRO A 73 -5.82 -2.81 -6.16
C PRO A 73 -5.53 -3.86 -5.09
N THR A 74 -4.27 -3.95 -4.70
CA THR A 74 -3.86 -4.71 -3.53
C THR A 74 -3.18 -3.76 -2.58
N LEU A 75 -3.61 -3.74 -1.33
CA LEU A 75 -2.93 -2.99 -0.28
C LEU A 75 -2.07 -3.95 0.52
N MET A 76 -0.83 -3.54 0.80
CA MET A 76 0.11 -4.38 1.54
C MET A 76 0.76 -3.53 2.63
N LEU A 77 0.82 -4.09 3.83
CA LEU A 77 1.38 -3.38 4.98
C LEU A 77 2.75 -3.98 5.31
N PHE A 78 3.75 -3.12 5.35
CA PHE A 78 5.13 -3.49 5.69
C PHE A 78 5.50 -2.92 7.04
N LYS A 79 6.32 -3.65 7.79
CA LYS A 79 6.91 -3.15 9.03
C LYS A 79 8.23 -3.86 9.26
N ASP A 80 9.25 -3.09 9.64
CA ASP A 80 10.57 -3.62 9.95
C ASP A 80 11.13 -4.47 8.82
N GLY A 81 10.91 -4.05 7.57
CA GLY A 81 11.41 -4.72 6.39
C GLY A 81 10.63 -5.96 5.97
N LYS A 82 9.47 -6.20 6.55
CA LYS A 82 8.69 -7.43 6.29
C LYS A 82 7.24 -7.10 5.94
N VAL A 83 6.64 -7.99 5.13
CA VAL A 83 5.20 -7.92 4.87
C VAL A 83 4.46 -8.44 6.08
N LEU A 84 3.58 -7.61 6.65
CA LEU A 84 2.70 -8.04 7.75
C LEU A 84 1.40 -8.64 7.25
N GLY A 85 0.87 -8.14 6.14
CA GLY A 85 -0.37 -8.62 5.57
C GLY A 85 -0.75 -7.87 4.32
N SER A 86 -1.80 -8.33 3.65
CA SER A 86 -2.32 -7.70 2.45
C SER A 86 -3.82 -7.89 2.36
N ILE A 87 -4.47 -7.01 1.58
CA ILE A 87 -5.91 -7.08 1.31
C ILE A 87 -6.14 -6.67 -0.14
N VAL A 88 -7.01 -7.40 -0.84
CA VAL A 88 -7.34 -7.14 -2.23
C VAL A 88 -8.66 -6.37 -2.29
N ALA A 89 -8.66 -5.29 -3.06
CA ALA A 89 -9.87 -4.52 -3.39
C ALA A 89 -10.76 -4.22 -2.17
N PRO A 90 -10.22 -3.53 -1.14
CA PRO A 90 -11.04 -3.20 0.03
C PRO A 90 -12.27 -2.40 -0.38
N GLY A 91 -13.40 -2.66 0.26
CA GLY A 91 -14.69 -2.10 -0.17
C GLY A 91 -14.96 -0.67 0.26
N SER A 92 -14.17 -0.14 1.21
CA SER A 92 -14.46 1.17 1.78
C SER A 92 -13.26 1.68 2.58
N LYS A 93 -13.31 2.96 2.95
CA LYS A 93 -12.34 3.55 3.88
C LYS A 93 -12.32 2.77 5.20
N ALA A 94 -13.50 2.41 5.72
CA ALA A 94 -13.59 1.63 6.96
C ALA A 94 -12.91 0.28 6.84
N ALA A 95 -13.00 -0.37 5.68
CA ALA A 95 -12.33 -1.65 5.45
C ALA A 95 -10.81 -1.48 5.46
N ILE A 96 -10.31 -0.37 4.90
CA ILE A 96 -8.88 -0.08 4.93
C ILE A 96 -8.42 0.14 6.37
N GLU A 97 -9.15 0.93 7.14
CA GLU A 97 -8.81 1.20 8.53
C GLU A 97 -8.82 -0.08 9.38
N ALA A 98 -9.83 -0.94 9.18
CA ALA A 98 -9.92 -2.22 9.88
C ALA A 98 -8.70 -3.10 9.55
N PHE A 99 -8.32 -3.14 8.27
CA PHE A 99 -7.13 -3.89 7.85
C PHE A 99 -5.87 -3.39 8.57
N ILE A 100 -5.68 -2.08 8.63
CA ILE A 100 -4.52 -1.48 9.31
C ILE A 100 -4.52 -1.87 10.79
N GLN A 101 -5.65 -1.68 11.47
CA GLN A 101 -5.74 -1.90 12.91
C GLN A 101 -5.53 -3.37 13.26
N GLU A 102 -6.15 -4.27 12.52
CA GLU A 102 -6.03 -5.71 12.76
C GLU A 102 -4.61 -6.19 12.46
N THR A 103 -4.02 -5.69 11.37
CA THR A 103 -2.68 -6.13 10.95
C THR A 103 -1.62 -5.63 11.92
N LEU A 104 -1.71 -4.38 12.38
CA LEU A 104 -0.74 -3.83 13.32
C LEU A 104 -0.89 -4.38 14.72
N ALA A 105 -2.04 -4.97 15.06
CA ALA A 105 -2.28 -5.56 16.37
C ALA A 105 -1.66 -6.95 16.54
N GLN A 106 -1.15 -7.52 15.46
CA GLN A 106 -0.52 -8.85 15.50
C GLN A 106 0.79 -8.86 16.27
#